data_960743bf71cd4cb5ed1a16c86b10548e
#
_entry.id   960743bf71cd4cb5ed1a16c86b10548e
#
_cell.length_a   1.000
_cell.length_b   1.000
_cell.length_c   1.000
_cell.angle_alpha   90.00
_cell.angle_beta   90.00
_cell.angle_gamma   90.00
#
_symmetry.space_group_name_H-M   'P 1'
#
loop_
_entity.id
_entity.type
_entity.pdbx_description
1 polymer ?
#
loop_
_entity_poly.entity_id
_entity_poly.type
_entity_poly.pdbx_seq_one_letter_code
_entity_poly.pdbx_strand_id
1 'polypeptide(L)'
;MDSTSTAKTNNIATGLIAELEQEAATTRKVLERVPADKFDWKPHEKSMPMGRLAVHVAEMHGWTKPTVEDPELDFAKMDYKPFEPKTTEELVAHLDKNVNEAIEVLKTISDDGWHDEWSLRNGEQVYFTIPKIAVMRGMVLNHIVHHRGQLSVYLRLNDIPVPAMYGPSADEGQM
;
A
#
# COMPACT_ATOMS: atom_id res chain seq x y z
N MET A 1 5.45 45.68 9.64
CA MET A 1 6.26 44.45 9.39
C MET A 1 5.28 43.37 9.06
N ASP A 2 5.01 43.23 7.76
CA ASP A 2 4.10 42.19 7.24
C ASP A 2 4.82 40.85 7.31
N SER A 3 4.40 40.00 8.23
CA SER A 3 4.77 38.58 8.21
C SER A 3 3.87 37.87 7.18
N THR A 4 4.28 37.88 5.93
CA THR A 4 3.72 36.97 4.93
C THR A 4 4.06 35.55 5.39
N SER A 5 3.09 34.89 6.04
CA SER A 5 3.07 33.45 6.21
C SER A 5 3.03 32.84 4.80
N THR A 6 4.18 32.44 4.29
CA THR A 6 4.24 31.61 3.08
C THR A 6 3.55 30.29 3.43
N ALA A 7 2.34 30.11 2.91
CA ALA A 7 1.67 28.80 2.99
C ALA A 7 2.64 27.76 2.42
N LYS A 8 2.94 26.73 3.21
CA LYS A 8 3.77 25.60 2.76
C LYS A 8 3.08 25.00 1.53
N THR A 9 3.77 24.97 0.41
CA THR A 9 3.30 24.26 -0.77
C THR A 9 3.40 22.76 -0.50
N ASN A 10 2.38 22.00 -0.86
CA ASN A 10 2.34 20.54 -0.77
C ASN A 10 1.83 19.91 -2.07
N ASN A 11 2.30 20.43 -3.19
CA ASN A 11 1.90 19.98 -4.51
C ASN A 11 2.23 18.51 -4.75
N ILE A 12 3.39 18.04 -4.26
CA ILE A 12 3.80 16.63 -4.34
C ILE A 12 2.81 15.76 -3.58
N ALA A 13 2.47 16.13 -2.35
CA ALA A 13 1.50 15.39 -1.54
C ALA A 13 0.12 15.33 -2.21
N THR A 14 -0.34 16.43 -2.81
CA THR A 14 -1.62 16.47 -3.54
C THR A 14 -1.65 15.47 -4.69
N GLY A 15 -0.56 15.39 -5.47
CA GLY A 15 -0.44 14.40 -6.55
C GLY A 15 -0.41 12.96 -6.04
N LEU A 16 0.34 12.70 -4.94
CA LEU A 16 0.41 11.38 -4.32
C LEU A 16 -0.91 10.94 -3.70
N ILE A 17 -1.69 11.85 -3.11
CA ILE A 17 -3.03 11.56 -2.58
C ILE A 17 -3.96 11.12 -3.71
N ALA A 18 -4.01 11.88 -4.80
CA ALA A 18 -4.86 11.54 -5.94
C ALA A 18 -4.50 10.15 -6.54
N GLU A 19 -3.20 9.85 -6.67
CA GLU A 19 -2.72 8.55 -7.14
C GLU A 19 -3.07 7.44 -6.13
N LEU A 20 -2.85 7.66 -4.83
CA LEU A 20 -3.15 6.69 -3.79
C LEU A 20 -4.65 6.37 -3.73
N GLU A 21 -5.52 7.35 -3.85
CA GLU A 21 -6.98 7.16 -3.90
C GLU A 21 -7.39 6.31 -5.12
N GLN A 22 -6.81 6.58 -6.29
CA GLN A 22 -7.07 5.81 -7.50
C GLN A 22 -6.58 4.35 -7.35
N GLU A 23 -5.37 4.16 -6.83
CA GLU A 23 -4.80 2.84 -6.58
C GLU A 23 -5.59 2.07 -5.50
N ALA A 24 -6.05 2.76 -4.46
CA ALA A 24 -6.89 2.17 -3.41
C ALA A 24 -8.23 1.69 -3.96
N ALA A 25 -8.89 2.48 -4.82
CA ALA A 25 -10.14 2.08 -5.46
C ALA A 25 -9.95 0.83 -6.34
N THR A 26 -8.82 0.75 -7.06
CA THR A 26 -8.47 -0.44 -7.86
C THR A 26 -8.15 -1.64 -6.98
N THR A 27 -7.41 -1.42 -5.90
CA THR A 27 -7.07 -2.46 -4.91
C THR A 27 -8.33 -3.03 -4.25
N ARG A 28 -9.27 -2.17 -3.87
CA ARG A 28 -10.56 -2.58 -3.29
C ARG A 28 -11.27 -3.59 -4.17
N LYS A 29 -11.41 -3.32 -5.47
CA LYS A 29 -12.07 -4.25 -6.42
C LYS A 29 -11.43 -5.64 -6.42
N VAL A 30 -10.12 -5.72 -6.29
CA VAL A 30 -9.40 -6.99 -6.24
C VAL A 30 -9.63 -7.69 -4.90
N LEU A 31 -9.54 -6.96 -3.77
CA LEU A 31 -9.74 -7.53 -2.44
C LEU A 31 -11.18 -8.01 -2.20
N GLU A 32 -12.18 -7.33 -2.76
CA GLU A 32 -13.60 -7.76 -2.72
C GLU A 32 -13.85 -9.10 -3.42
N ARG A 33 -12.91 -9.56 -4.27
CA ARG A 33 -12.99 -10.85 -4.94
C ARG A 33 -12.28 -11.98 -4.18
N VAL A 34 -11.53 -11.66 -3.11
CA VAL A 34 -10.78 -12.67 -2.35
C VAL A 34 -11.72 -13.39 -1.38
N PRO A 35 -12.10 -14.67 -1.62
CA PRO A 35 -13.03 -15.36 -0.75
C PRO A 35 -12.34 -15.89 0.51
N ALA A 36 -13.03 -15.81 1.65
CA ALA A 36 -12.46 -16.17 2.94
C ALA A 36 -12.11 -17.68 3.04
N ASP A 37 -12.83 -18.54 2.36
CA ASP A 37 -12.57 -20.00 2.30
C ASP A 37 -11.30 -20.35 1.51
N LYS A 38 -10.69 -19.38 0.82
CA LYS A 38 -9.43 -19.52 0.08
C LYS A 38 -8.25 -18.81 0.75
N PHE A 39 -8.40 -18.26 1.93
CA PHE A 39 -7.31 -17.53 2.59
C PHE A 39 -6.05 -18.37 2.78
N ASP A 40 -6.17 -19.67 3.04
CA ASP A 40 -5.04 -20.59 3.22
C ASP A 40 -4.48 -21.15 1.90
N TRP A 41 -5.18 -20.93 0.78
CA TRP A 41 -4.74 -21.43 -0.52
C TRP A 41 -3.50 -20.72 -1.00
N LYS A 42 -2.56 -21.45 -1.61
CA LYS A 42 -1.34 -20.91 -2.23
C LYS A 42 -0.97 -21.68 -3.50
N PRO A 43 -0.40 -21.02 -4.51
CA PRO A 43 -0.05 -21.66 -5.78
C PRO A 43 1.20 -22.54 -5.67
N HIS A 44 2.04 -22.32 -4.67
CA HIS A 44 3.29 -23.05 -4.45
C HIS A 44 3.66 -23.02 -2.97
N GLU A 45 4.41 -24.01 -2.49
CA GLU A 45 4.83 -24.11 -1.08
C GLU A 45 5.59 -22.89 -0.57
N LYS A 46 6.40 -22.27 -1.43
CA LYS A 46 7.21 -21.08 -1.12
C LYS A 46 6.43 -19.76 -1.26
N SER A 47 5.21 -19.79 -1.78
CA SER A 47 4.39 -18.59 -1.97
C SER A 47 3.61 -18.25 -0.70
N MET A 48 3.31 -16.97 -0.53
CA MET A 48 2.36 -16.55 0.51
C MET A 48 0.99 -17.16 0.25
N PRO A 49 0.24 -17.56 1.31
CA PRO A 49 -1.18 -17.86 1.17
C PRO A 49 -1.96 -16.65 0.65
N MET A 50 -3.09 -16.90 -0.04
CA MET A 50 -3.91 -15.85 -0.65
C MET A 50 -4.34 -14.79 0.37
N GLY A 51 -4.81 -15.19 1.54
CA GLY A 51 -5.20 -14.28 2.61
C GLY A 51 -4.03 -13.41 3.10
N ARG A 52 -2.83 -14.01 3.28
CA ARG A 52 -1.65 -13.25 3.69
C ARG A 52 -1.20 -12.25 2.62
N LEU A 53 -1.25 -12.62 1.34
CA LEU A 53 -0.95 -11.72 0.23
C LEU A 53 -1.98 -10.58 0.15
N ALA A 54 -3.27 -10.89 0.32
CA ALA A 54 -4.34 -9.89 0.32
C ALA A 54 -4.21 -8.89 1.48
N VAL A 55 -3.90 -9.38 2.70
CA VAL A 55 -3.60 -8.52 3.85
C VAL A 55 -2.39 -7.65 3.56
N HIS A 56 -1.33 -8.22 2.99
CA HIS A 56 -0.13 -7.45 2.66
C HIS A 56 -0.44 -6.30 1.68
N VAL A 57 -1.25 -6.55 0.66
CA VAL A 57 -1.73 -5.50 -0.26
C VAL A 57 -2.54 -4.42 0.47
N ALA A 58 -3.40 -4.80 1.42
CA ALA A 58 -4.21 -3.86 2.18
C ALA A 58 -3.37 -3.01 3.18
N GLU A 59 -2.36 -3.62 3.81
CA GLU A 59 -1.53 -2.96 4.83
C GLU A 59 -0.44 -2.05 4.26
N MET A 60 -0.05 -2.21 2.98
CA MET A 60 1.01 -1.40 2.36
C MET A 60 0.74 0.11 2.39
N HIS A 61 -0.53 0.54 2.36
CA HIS A 61 -0.89 1.95 2.50
C HIS A 61 -0.47 2.52 3.86
N GLY A 62 -0.47 1.69 4.91
CA GLY A 62 -0.02 2.07 6.26
C GLY A 62 1.47 2.40 6.36
N TRP A 63 2.30 1.98 5.38
CA TRP A 63 3.72 2.33 5.33
C TRP A 63 3.96 3.80 5.01
N THR A 64 2.92 4.50 4.52
CA THR A 64 2.95 5.96 4.32
C THR A 64 3.29 6.69 5.61
N LYS A 65 2.70 6.26 6.73
CA LYS A 65 2.88 6.95 8.01
C LYS A 65 4.34 6.95 8.48
N PRO A 66 5.02 5.82 8.67
CA PRO A 66 6.44 5.84 9.05
C PRO A 66 7.34 6.49 7.99
N THR A 67 6.95 6.47 6.71
CA THR A 67 7.72 7.17 5.67
C THR A 67 7.66 8.68 5.86
N VAL A 68 6.51 9.23 6.22
CA VAL A 68 6.32 10.69 6.37
C VAL A 68 6.82 11.18 7.73
N GLU A 69 6.42 10.51 8.81
CA GLU A 69 6.60 11.00 10.18
C GLU A 69 7.98 10.66 10.77
N ASP A 70 8.57 9.52 10.38
CA ASP A 70 9.82 9.03 10.94
C ASP A 70 11.01 9.23 9.98
N PRO A 71 12.25 9.25 10.48
CA PRO A 71 13.45 9.26 9.63
C PRO A 71 13.86 7.84 9.18
N GLU A 72 13.34 6.81 9.82
CA GLU A 72 13.70 5.41 9.56
C GLU A 72 12.59 4.43 9.93
N LEU A 73 12.63 3.24 9.36
CA LEU A 73 11.91 2.07 9.85
C LEU A 73 12.92 0.99 10.25
N ASP A 74 12.91 0.62 11.54
CA ASP A 74 13.80 -0.39 12.09
C ASP A 74 13.00 -1.66 12.45
N PHE A 75 13.17 -2.72 11.67
CA PHE A 75 12.49 -3.99 11.92
C PHE A 75 12.83 -4.59 13.29
N ALA A 76 14.02 -4.32 13.84
CA ALA A 76 14.40 -4.82 15.17
C ALA A 76 13.59 -4.16 16.30
N LYS A 77 12.98 -3.02 16.05
CA LYS A 77 12.17 -2.26 17.02
C LYS A 77 10.65 -2.44 16.81
N MET A 78 10.24 -3.13 15.73
CA MET A 78 8.83 -3.33 15.41
C MET A 78 8.23 -4.48 16.23
N ASP A 79 7.14 -4.22 16.91
CA ASP A 79 6.20 -5.28 17.40
C ASP A 79 5.11 -5.49 16.34
N TYR A 80 5.52 -6.02 15.18
CA TYR A 80 4.59 -6.26 14.08
C TYR A 80 3.83 -7.57 14.30
N LYS A 81 2.51 -7.45 14.35
CA LYS A 81 1.58 -8.59 14.35
C LYS A 81 0.74 -8.52 13.08
N PRO A 82 0.83 -9.53 12.20
CA PRO A 82 0.00 -9.57 11.00
C PRO A 82 -1.48 -9.47 11.38
N PHE A 83 -2.24 -8.68 10.63
CA PHE A 83 -3.69 -8.71 10.72
C PHE A 83 -4.20 -10.04 10.14
N GLU A 84 -5.14 -10.67 10.82
CA GLU A 84 -5.73 -11.96 10.43
C GLU A 84 -7.24 -11.82 10.24
N PRO A 85 -7.69 -11.35 9.06
CA PRO A 85 -9.11 -11.23 8.78
C PRO A 85 -9.77 -12.61 8.69
N LYS A 86 -11.01 -12.69 9.13
CA LYS A 86 -11.83 -13.90 9.01
C LYS A 86 -12.79 -13.81 7.84
N THR A 87 -13.05 -12.62 7.33
CA THR A 87 -13.95 -12.37 6.22
C THR A 87 -13.35 -11.40 5.22
N THR A 88 -13.91 -11.37 4.02
CA THR A 88 -13.55 -10.41 2.97
C THR A 88 -13.87 -8.98 3.40
N GLU A 89 -14.97 -8.78 4.14
CA GLU A 89 -15.38 -7.46 4.64
C GLU A 89 -14.37 -6.91 5.64
N GLU A 90 -13.84 -7.74 6.55
CA GLU A 90 -12.77 -7.35 7.47
C GLU A 90 -11.49 -6.95 6.73
N LEU A 91 -11.13 -7.69 5.67
CA LEU A 91 -9.98 -7.38 4.82
C LEU A 91 -10.14 -6.02 4.13
N VAL A 92 -11.32 -5.76 3.55
CA VAL A 92 -11.63 -4.48 2.88
C VAL A 92 -11.68 -3.34 3.89
N ALA A 93 -12.27 -3.54 5.06
CA ALA A 93 -12.27 -2.53 6.12
C ALA A 93 -10.84 -2.18 6.60
N HIS A 94 -9.93 -3.17 6.62
CA HIS A 94 -8.52 -2.94 6.93
C HIS A 94 -7.83 -2.09 5.86
N LEU A 95 -8.12 -2.31 4.57
CA LEU A 95 -7.66 -1.43 3.50
C LEU A 95 -8.13 0.00 3.73
N ASP A 96 -9.44 0.21 3.96
CA ASP A 96 -10.03 1.54 4.14
C ASP A 96 -9.38 2.31 5.28
N LYS A 97 -9.16 1.65 6.39
CA LYS A 97 -8.46 2.24 7.54
C LYS A 97 -7.07 2.74 7.13
N ASN A 98 -6.26 1.88 6.51
CA ASN A 98 -4.89 2.23 6.12
C ASN A 98 -4.84 3.35 5.07
N VAL A 99 -5.78 3.35 4.11
CA VAL A 99 -5.90 4.41 3.09
C VAL A 99 -6.24 5.75 3.72
N ASN A 100 -7.24 5.78 4.60
CA ASN A 100 -7.65 7.01 5.28
C ASN A 100 -6.51 7.59 6.14
N GLU A 101 -5.82 6.75 6.91
CA GLU A 101 -4.66 7.17 7.70
C GLU A 101 -3.53 7.71 6.80
N ALA A 102 -3.24 7.05 5.68
CA ALA A 102 -2.24 7.49 4.72
C ALA A 102 -2.57 8.86 4.12
N ILE A 103 -3.82 9.11 3.74
CA ILE A 103 -4.27 10.40 3.19
C ILE A 103 -4.08 11.52 4.22
N GLU A 104 -4.48 11.30 5.48
CA GLU A 104 -4.33 12.31 6.52
C GLU A 104 -2.85 12.63 6.80
N VAL A 105 -2.00 11.63 6.83
CA VAL A 105 -0.56 11.81 7.03
C VAL A 105 0.09 12.55 5.85
N LEU A 106 -0.29 12.22 4.61
CA LEU A 106 0.24 12.89 3.42
C LEU A 106 -0.04 14.41 3.40
N LYS A 107 -1.10 14.87 4.03
CA LYS A 107 -1.44 16.30 4.13
C LYS A 107 -0.47 17.08 5.04
N THR A 108 0.32 16.41 5.87
CA THR A 108 1.20 17.03 6.86
C THR A 108 2.59 17.37 6.36
N ILE A 109 3.08 16.70 5.32
CA ILE A 109 4.44 16.87 4.79
C ILE A 109 4.48 18.03 3.76
N SER A 110 5.55 18.83 3.81
CA SER A 110 5.81 19.87 2.80
C SER A 110 6.57 19.33 1.60
N ASP A 111 6.55 20.05 0.48
CA ASP A 111 7.30 19.66 -0.73
C ASP A 111 8.79 19.45 -0.45
N ASP A 112 9.41 20.27 0.42
CA ASP A 112 10.81 20.11 0.81
C ASP A 112 11.05 18.83 1.62
N GLY A 113 10.12 18.45 2.50
CA GLY A 113 10.22 17.26 3.35
C GLY A 113 10.28 15.95 2.55
N TRP A 114 9.83 15.94 1.30
CA TRP A 114 9.94 14.77 0.43
C TRP A 114 11.36 14.43 0.01
N HIS A 115 12.27 15.38 0.13
CA HIS A 115 13.69 15.21 -0.18
C HIS A 115 14.54 14.76 1.01
N ASP A 116 13.95 14.73 2.22
CA ASP A 116 14.61 14.20 3.40
C ASP A 116 14.95 12.73 3.22
N GLU A 117 16.12 12.34 3.71
CA GLU A 117 16.56 10.95 3.71
C GLU A 117 15.73 10.10 4.68
N TRP A 118 15.44 8.88 4.25
CA TRP A 118 14.76 7.88 5.04
C TRP A 118 15.47 6.52 4.92
N SER A 119 15.61 5.83 6.03
CA SER A 119 16.35 4.55 6.07
C SER A 119 15.45 3.37 6.40
N LEU A 120 15.65 2.25 5.70
CA LEU A 120 15.14 0.95 6.12
C LEU A 120 16.30 0.17 6.74
N ARG A 121 16.07 -0.36 7.96
CA ARG A 121 17.09 -1.10 8.69
C ARG A 121 16.53 -2.25 9.53
N ASN A 122 17.45 -3.08 10.01
CA ASN A 122 17.19 -4.09 11.03
C ASN A 122 18.33 -4.07 12.05
N GLY A 123 18.13 -3.38 13.16
CA GLY A 123 19.18 -3.11 14.13
C GLY A 123 20.36 -2.34 13.52
N GLU A 124 21.56 -2.91 13.51
CA GLU A 124 22.74 -2.26 12.93
C GLU A 124 22.80 -2.36 11.39
N GLN A 125 22.06 -3.27 10.79
CA GLN A 125 22.06 -3.47 9.35
C GLN A 125 21.13 -2.44 8.65
N VAL A 126 21.69 -1.49 7.94
CA VAL A 126 20.97 -0.59 7.03
C VAL A 126 20.85 -1.26 5.67
N TYR A 127 19.60 -1.44 5.18
CA TYR A 127 19.35 -1.99 3.85
C TYR A 127 19.52 -0.93 2.77
N PHE A 128 18.99 0.28 3.02
CA PHE A 128 19.15 1.44 2.16
C PHE A 128 18.80 2.73 2.90
N THR A 129 19.29 3.85 2.34
CA THR A 129 18.89 5.22 2.70
C THR A 129 18.61 5.97 1.40
N ILE A 130 17.38 6.46 1.23
CA ILE A 130 16.93 7.16 0.02
C ILE A 130 15.92 8.25 0.40
N PRO A 131 15.66 9.26 -0.46
CA PRO A 131 14.67 10.28 -0.19
C PRO A 131 13.26 9.70 0.04
N LYS A 132 12.49 10.31 0.93
CA LYS A 132 11.10 9.89 1.27
C LYS A 132 10.21 9.72 0.03
N ILE A 133 10.35 10.58 -0.98
CA ILE A 133 9.59 10.44 -2.23
C ILE A 133 9.91 9.13 -2.96
N ALA A 134 11.18 8.69 -2.96
CA ALA A 134 11.57 7.42 -3.56
C ALA A 134 11.03 6.22 -2.77
N VAL A 135 10.95 6.33 -1.44
CA VAL A 135 10.30 5.33 -0.58
C VAL A 135 8.82 5.21 -0.93
N MET A 136 8.09 6.34 -1.00
CA MET A 136 6.66 6.35 -1.38
C MET A 136 6.41 5.69 -2.74
N ARG A 137 7.25 6.00 -3.73
CA ARG A 137 7.11 5.42 -5.08
C ARG A 137 7.46 3.94 -5.11
N GLY A 138 8.60 3.56 -4.53
CA GLY A 138 9.13 2.19 -4.59
C GLY A 138 8.45 1.23 -3.60
N MET A 139 8.43 1.63 -2.32
CA MET A 139 8.05 0.75 -1.22
C MET A 139 6.55 0.80 -0.88
N VAL A 140 5.82 1.81 -1.36
CA VAL A 140 4.36 1.89 -1.16
C VAL A 140 3.66 1.65 -2.49
N LEU A 141 3.64 2.61 -3.41
CA LEU A 141 2.80 2.55 -4.61
C LEU A 141 3.18 1.40 -5.56
N ASN A 142 4.43 1.32 -6.00
CA ASN A 142 4.86 0.24 -6.91
C ASN A 142 4.75 -1.14 -6.24
N HIS A 143 4.94 -1.22 -4.93
CA HIS A 143 4.84 -2.46 -4.17
C HIS A 143 3.39 -2.95 -4.09
N ILE A 144 2.42 -2.03 -3.90
CA ILE A 144 0.99 -2.35 -3.99
C ILE A 144 0.65 -2.90 -5.37
N VAL A 145 1.07 -2.21 -6.44
CA VAL A 145 0.83 -2.63 -7.83
C VAL A 145 1.42 -4.02 -8.09
N HIS A 146 2.66 -4.28 -7.62
CA HIS A 146 3.32 -5.57 -7.76
C HIS A 146 2.53 -6.71 -7.11
N HIS A 147 2.20 -6.57 -5.83
CA HIS A 147 1.49 -7.64 -5.11
C HIS A 147 0.03 -7.78 -5.52
N ARG A 148 -0.64 -6.69 -5.90
CA ARG A 148 -1.98 -6.74 -6.49
C ARG A 148 -1.98 -7.50 -7.81
N GLY A 149 -0.95 -7.32 -8.65
CA GLY A 149 -0.76 -8.11 -9.86
C GLY A 149 -0.59 -9.61 -9.55
N GLN A 150 0.18 -9.98 -8.53
CA GLN A 150 0.29 -11.37 -8.07
C GLN A 150 -1.07 -11.90 -7.57
N LEU A 151 -1.80 -11.12 -6.79
CA LEU A 151 -3.11 -11.51 -6.26
C LEU A 151 -4.13 -11.76 -7.38
N SER A 152 -4.09 -10.99 -8.47
CA SER A 152 -4.94 -11.23 -9.64
C SER A 152 -4.69 -12.59 -10.30
N VAL A 153 -3.44 -13.04 -10.33
CA VAL A 153 -3.08 -14.39 -10.78
C VAL A 153 -3.63 -15.45 -9.83
N TYR A 154 -3.61 -15.20 -8.50
CA TYR A 154 -4.18 -16.13 -7.53
C TYR A 154 -5.69 -16.28 -7.71
N LEU A 155 -6.40 -15.16 -7.95
CA LEU A 155 -7.83 -15.19 -8.27
C LEU A 155 -8.08 -16.05 -9.51
N ARG A 156 -7.34 -15.82 -10.60
CA ARG A 156 -7.47 -16.58 -11.84
C ARG A 156 -7.24 -18.08 -11.67
N LEU A 157 -6.23 -18.46 -10.89
CA LEU A 157 -5.93 -19.89 -10.60
C LEU A 157 -7.01 -20.58 -9.77
N ASN A 158 -7.92 -19.83 -9.17
CA ASN A 158 -9.08 -20.35 -8.42
C ASN A 158 -10.41 -20.13 -9.16
N ASP A 159 -10.38 -19.84 -10.46
CA ASP A 159 -11.57 -19.57 -11.28
C ASP A 159 -12.42 -18.39 -10.76
N ILE A 160 -11.81 -17.45 -10.06
CA ILE A 160 -12.45 -16.24 -9.55
C ILE A 160 -12.31 -15.14 -10.60
N PRO A 161 -13.41 -14.46 -10.99
CA PRO A 161 -13.35 -13.37 -11.95
C PRO A 161 -12.39 -12.26 -11.52
N VAL A 162 -11.51 -11.85 -12.42
CA VAL A 162 -10.51 -10.79 -12.18
C VAL A 162 -11.10 -9.45 -12.62
N PRO A 163 -11.17 -8.42 -11.75
CA PRO A 163 -11.70 -7.12 -12.13
C PRO A 163 -10.78 -6.40 -13.12
N ALA A 164 -11.36 -5.50 -13.92
CA ALA A 164 -10.59 -4.54 -14.72
C ALA A 164 -9.79 -3.61 -13.79
N MET A 165 -8.48 -3.44 -14.06
CA MET A 165 -7.58 -2.59 -13.27
C MET A 165 -7.08 -1.39 -14.07
N TYR A 166 -6.06 -1.56 -14.91
CA TYR A 166 -5.51 -0.52 -15.79
C TYR A 166 -6.01 -0.65 -17.24
N GLY A 167 -6.85 -1.61 -17.48
CA GLY A 167 -7.47 -1.95 -18.74
C GLY A 167 -8.42 -3.11 -18.54
N PRO A 168 -9.11 -3.56 -19.61
CA PRO A 168 -10.05 -4.66 -19.52
C PRO A 168 -9.34 -5.96 -19.08
N SER A 169 -10.09 -6.81 -18.37
CA SER A 169 -9.72 -8.20 -18.12
C SER A 169 -10.54 -9.12 -19.05
N ALA A 170 -10.30 -10.44 -18.97
CA ALA A 170 -11.16 -11.39 -19.66
C ALA A 170 -12.60 -11.44 -19.10
N ASP A 171 -12.82 -10.90 -17.90
CA ASP A 171 -14.11 -10.98 -17.18
C ASP A 171 -14.83 -9.63 -17.14
N GLU A 172 -14.11 -8.50 -17.28
CA GLU A 172 -14.68 -7.14 -17.15
C GLU A 172 -14.04 -6.15 -18.12
N GLY A 173 -14.79 -5.10 -18.47
CA GLY A 173 -14.29 -3.97 -19.24
C GLY A 173 -14.12 -4.27 -20.72
N GLN A 174 -15.12 -4.86 -21.38
CA GLN A 174 -15.10 -5.04 -22.85
C GLN A 174 -14.87 -3.68 -23.54
N MET A 175 -13.91 -3.66 -24.50
CA MET A 175 -13.70 -2.50 -25.38
C MET A 175 -14.76 -2.45 -26.46
#